data_811a403d62d5008a40676bfe3f7209d5
#
_entry.id   811a403d62d5008a40676bfe3f7209d5
#
_cell.length_a   1.000
_cell.length_b   1.000
_cell.length_c   1.000
_cell.angle_alpha   90.00
_cell.angle_beta   90.00
_cell.angle_gamma   90.00
#
_symmetry.space_group_name_H-M   'P 1'
#
loop_
_entity.id
_entity.type
_entity.pdbx_description
1 polymer ?
#
loop_
_entity_poly.entity_id
_entity_poly.type
_entity_poly.pdbx_seq_one_letter_code
_entity_poly.pdbx_strand_id
1 'polypeptide(L)'
;MSAQRQKPIDLLRKGCASRFLSIATAESGLNEVEDDVTRKNLEDVEAVTIVPVSNSRDLRRFIRVPWSVYADDPTWVPHLLVERREHFSPRNPYFAHARCCFWLAYRGTRPVGRISAQIDELHEERYRDATGFFGFLEAENEAGTFHGLLSTAEVWLRDQGMLRIRGPFNFSINQECGLLVDGYDTPPMIMMGHSRPYYAARLTAEGYQGVKDLLAYRLPTHFIPPEIMKAVLNKAADSARVRPLRRSRLHEDLEIIEDIFEDAWSTNWGFIPFTEDEVRHLGYNLRLLVDDDAVQIAEVDGVPAAMIVVFPNLNEVIRDLHGRLLPFGWLKLLWRLKVKFPKTARVVLMGVRKRFQRSALGAALAFQLIDAVRGYGIRRGVQEVELSWILEDNMPMRNILTMVGAVPYKRYRIYEKALR
;
A
#
# COMPACT_ATOMS: atom_id res chain seq x y z
N MET A 1 -27.23 26.50 -2.25
CA MET A 1 -27.23 25.86 -3.59
C MET A 1 -27.02 24.36 -3.36
N SER A 2 -27.99 23.57 -3.79
CA SER A 2 -28.08 22.12 -3.51
C SER A 2 -27.06 21.37 -4.36
N ALA A 3 -25.98 20.83 -3.72
CA ALA A 3 -25.07 19.90 -4.36
C ALA A 3 -25.82 18.58 -4.58
N GLN A 4 -26.16 18.27 -5.82
CA GLN A 4 -26.68 16.97 -6.21
C GLN A 4 -25.66 15.89 -5.81
N ARG A 5 -26.05 15.03 -4.86
CA ARG A 5 -25.28 13.83 -4.50
C ARG A 5 -25.22 12.90 -5.71
N GLN A 6 -24.10 12.91 -6.42
CA GLN A 6 -23.83 11.94 -7.48
C GLN A 6 -23.85 10.52 -6.89
N LYS A 7 -24.57 9.61 -7.58
CA LYS A 7 -24.65 8.21 -7.15
C LYS A 7 -23.27 7.54 -7.30
N PRO A 8 -22.88 6.59 -6.40
CA PRO A 8 -21.57 5.92 -6.43
C PRO A 8 -21.18 5.31 -7.78
N ILE A 9 -22.16 4.95 -8.59
CA ILE A 9 -22.01 4.28 -9.90
C ILE A 9 -21.60 5.26 -11.02
N ASP A 10 -21.87 6.56 -10.88
CA ASP A 10 -21.60 7.53 -11.94
C ASP A 10 -20.10 7.89 -12.06
N LEU A 11 -19.35 7.79 -10.97
CA LEU A 11 -17.89 7.94 -10.97
C LEU A 11 -17.20 6.76 -11.66
N LEU A 12 -17.68 5.53 -11.43
CA LEU A 12 -17.17 4.32 -12.07
C LEU A 12 -17.50 4.30 -13.59
N ARG A 13 -18.60 4.95 -14.02
CA ARG A 13 -19.00 5.04 -15.44
C ARG A 13 -18.27 6.11 -16.22
N LYS A 14 -17.96 7.26 -15.62
CA LYS A 14 -17.32 8.38 -16.33
C LYS A 14 -15.88 8.08 -16.76
N GLY A 15 -15.18 7.18 -16.06
CA GLY A 15 -13.81 6.81 -16.40
C GLY A 15 -13.66 5.67 -17.43
N CYS A 16 -14.68 4.81 -17.59
CA CYS A 16 -14.59 3.56 -18.36
C CYS A 16 -15.33 3.54 -19.72
N ALA A 17 -15.79 4.66 -20.23
CA ALA A 17 -16.53 4.72 -21.49
C ALA A 17 -15.59 4.78 -22.71
N SER A 18 -14.85 3.72 -23.01
CA SER A 18 -14.18 3.54 -24.31
C SER A 18 -14.31 2.10 -24.80
N ARG A 19 -14.60 2.00 -26.08
CA ARG A 19 -14.85 0.87 -26.97
C ARG A 19 -14.43 -0.54 -26.48
N PHE A 20 -15.43 -1.42 -26.43
CA PHE A 20 -15.22 -2.87 -26.29
C PHE A 20 -14.40 -3.41 -27.48
N LEU A 21 -13.18 -3.88 -27.24
CA LEU A 21 -12.47 -4.76 -28.13
C LEU A 21 -12.60 -6.19 -27.59
N SER A 22 -13.42 -6.99 -28.27
CA SER A 22 -13.34 -8.44 -28.20
C SER A 22 -12.02 -8.83 -28.85
N ILE A 23 -11.02 -9.20 -28.08
CA ILE A 23 -9.79 -9.78 -28.60
C ILE A 23 -10.10 -11.25 -28.92
N ALA A 24 -10.62 -11.48 -30.11
CA ALA A 24 -10.54 -12.78 -30.75
C ALA A 24 -9.13 -12.87 -31.32
N THR A 25 -8.34 -13.84 -30.87
CA THR A 25 -7.03 -14.17 -31.43
C THR A 25 -7.21 -14.51 -32.90
N ALA A 26 -6.68 -13.67 -33.81
CA ALA A 26 -6.54 -13.95 -35.21
C ALA A 26 -5.28 -14.85 -35.39
N GLU A 27 -5.48 -16.13 -35.60
CA GLU A 27 -4.46 -17.02 -36.16
C GLU A 27 -4.34 -16.77 -37.65
N SER A 28 -3.18 -16.29 -38.08
CA SER A 28 -2.75 -16.37 -39.49
C SER A 28 -2.10 -17.74 -39.74
N GLY A 29 -2.59 -18.44 -40.75
CA GLY A 29 -2.25 -19.79 -41.06
C GLY A 29 -0.79 -20.06 -41.41
N LEU A 30 -0.37 -21.25 -41.05
CA LEU A 30 0.66 -22.05 -41.74
C LEU A 30 0.45 -23.55 -41.42
N ASN A 31 0.16 -24.25 -42.52
CA ASN A 31 0.37 -25.67 -42.81
C ASN A 31 -0.08 -26.78 -41.85
N GLU A 32 -1.04 -27.56 -42.39
CA GLU A 32 -1.38 -28.92 -42.05
C GLU A 32 -0.14 -29.84 -42.00
N VAL A 33 -0.02 -30.64 -40.96
CA VAL A 33 0.12 -32.11 -40.89
C VAL A 33 0.51 -32.50 -39.44
N GLU A 34 -0.18 -33.53 -38.92
CA GLU A 34 0.09 -34.34 -37.71
C GLU A 34 -0.24 -33.72 -36.33
N ASP A 35 -1.26 -34.11 -35.70
CA ASP A 35 -1.55 -34.97 -34.57
C ASP A 35 -2.92 -34.70 -33.96
N ASP A 36 -3.87 -35.54 -34.24
CA ASP A 36 -5.27 -35.49 -33.74
C ASP A 36 -5.39 -35.76 -32.23
N VAL A 37 -4.33 -36.20 -31.58
CA VAL A 37 -4.28 -36.46 -30.11
C VAL A 37 -3.90 -35.22 -29.32
N THR A 38 -3.12 -34.31 -29.91
CA THR A 38 -2.67 -33.07 -29.26
C THR A 38 -3.73 -31.98 -29.37
N ARG A 39 -4.58 -31.98 -30.38
CA ARG A 39 -5.68 -31.01 -30.56
C ARG A 39 -6.79 -31.17 -29.52
N LYS A 40 -7.11 -32.38 -29.05
CA LYS A 40 -8.15 -32.60 -28.06
C LYS A 40 -7.83 -32.08 -26.65
N ASN A 41 -6.54 -31.88 -26.33
CA ASN A 41 -6.10 -31.32 -25.03
C ASN A 41 -5.91 -29.79 -25.06
N LEU A 42 -6.00 -29.12 -26.18
CA LEU A 42 -5.89 -27.67 -26.35
C LEU A 42 -7.24 -26.95 -26.46
N GLU A 43 -8.33 -27.65 -26.67
CA GLU A 43 -9.67 -27.07 -26.92
C GLU A 43 -10.47 -26.77 -25.64
N ASP A 44 -10.03 -27.15 -24.42
CA ASP A 44 -10.78 -26.97 -23.18
C ASP A 44 -10.23 -25.86 -22.26
N VAL A 45 -9.32 -24.98 -22.71
CA VAL A 45 -8.93 -23.79 -21.93
C VAL A 45 -9.93 -22.67 -22.26
N GLU A 46 -11.02 -22.61 -21.50
CA GLU A 46 -11.97 -21.49 -21.59
C GLU A 46 -11.23 -20.15 -21.67
N ALA A 47 -11.43 -19.40 -22.75
CA ALA A 47 -10.80 -18.11 -22.99
C ALA A 47 -11.11 -17.13 -21.86
N VAL A 48 -10.11 -16.35 -21.44
CA VAL A 48 -10.30 -15.32 -20.43
C VAL A 48 -11.01 -14.11 -21.02
N THR A 49 -12.08 -13.69 -20.37
CA THR A 49 -12.84 -12.48 -20.75
C THR A 49 -12.62 -11.39 -19.71
N ILE A 50 -12.24 -10.18 -20.16
CA ILE A 50 -12.05 -9.03 -19.29
C ILE A 50 -13.29 -8.14 -19.33
N VAL A 51 -13.85 -7.84 -18.15
CA VAL A 51 -15.11 -7.10 -18.02
C VAL A 51 -14.91 -5.91 -17.08
N PRO A 52 -15.31 -4.69 -17.47
CA PRO A 52 -15.24 -3.52 -16.58
C PRO A 52 -16.21 -3.66 -15.41
N VAL A 53 -15.80 -3.17 -14.25
CA VAL A 53 -16.64 -3.06 -13.05
C VAL A 53 -17.60 -1.90 -13.23
N SER A 54 -18.87 -2.18 -13.48
CA SER A 54 -19.88 -1.17 -13.83
C SER A 54 -20.99 -0.96 -12.79
N ASN A 55 -21.05 -1.84 -11.78
CA ASN A 55 -22.09 -1.82 -10.77
C ASN A 55 -21.64 -2.38 -9.42
N SER A 56 -22.46 -2.24 -8.39
CA SER A 56 -22.14 -2.70 -7.02
C SER A 56 -21.98 -4.23 -6.90
N ARG A 57 -22.56 -5.02 -7.82
CA ARG A 57 -22.40 -6.49 -7.82
C ARG A 57 -21.00 -6.85 -8.31
N ASP A 58 -20.55 -6.19 -9.39
CA ASP A 58 -19.21 -6.39 -9.93
C ASP A 58 -18.15 -5.89 -8.97
N LEU A 59 -18.37 -4.74 -8.31
CA LEU A 59 -17.46 -4.24 -7.27
C LEU A 59 -17.34 -5.24 -6.10
N ARG A 60 -18.43 -5.87 -5.69
CA ARG A 60 -18.36 -6.92 -4.67
C ARG A 60 -17.56 -8.14 -5.11
N ARG A 61 -17.64 -8.52 -6.39
CA ARG A 61 -16.82 -9.58 -6.97
C ARG A 61 -15.35 -9.17 -7.04
N PHE A 62 -15.08 -7.94 -7.50
CA PHE A 62 -13.74 -7.36 -7.55
C PHE A 62 -13.04 -7.40 -6.17
N ILE A 63 -13.73 -6.96 -5.12
CA ILE A 63 -13.22 -6.99 -3.75
C ILE A 63 -12.90 -8.44 -3.31
N ARG A 64 -13.63 -9.43 -3.81
CA ARG A 64 -13.53 -10.83 -3.36
C ARG A 64 -12.55 -11.69 -4.15
N VAL A 65 -12.01 -11.25 -5.27
CA VAL A 65 -11.02 -12.02 -6.06
C VAL A 65 -9.86 -12.55 -5.20
N PRO A 66 -9.26 -11.78 -4.25
CA PRO A 66 -8.16 -12.28 -3.44
C PRO A 66 -8.49 -13.54 -2.63
N TRP A 67 -9.75 -13.74 -2.20
CA TRP A 67 -10.15 -14.95 -1.46
C TRP A 67 -10.02 -16.23 -2.26
N SER A 68 -10.14 -16.17 -3.58
CA SER A 68 -9.89 -17.33 -4.45
C SER A 68 -8.42 -17.48 -4.81
N VAL A 69 -7.71 -16.37 -5.06
CA VAL A 69 -6.29 -16.38 -5.42
C VAL A 69 -5.41 -16.88 -4.28
N TYR A 70 -5.75 -16.53 -3.04
CA TYR A 70 -4.98 -16.87 -1.84
C TYR A 70 -5.63 -17.96 -0.98
N ALA A 71 -6.56 -18.76 -1.52
CA ALA A 71 -7.33 -19.73 -0.75
C ALA A 71 -6.46 -20.75 0.01
N ASP A 72 -5.33 -21.11 -0.57
CA ASP A 72 -4.33 -22.05 -0.05
C ASP A 72 -3.08 -21.39 0.55
N ASP A 73 -3.09 -20.05 0.72
CA ASP A 73 -1.97 -19.31 1.26
C ASP A 73 -2.13 -19.05 2.77
N PRO A 74 -1.34 -19.73 3.62
CA PRO A 74 -1.47 -19.58 5.06
C PRO A 74 -0.97 -18.23 5.58
N THR A 75 -0.21 -17.48 4.79
CA THR A 75 0.34 -16.18 5.18
C THR A 75 -0.57 -15.02 4.78
N TRP A 76 -1.48 -15.24 3.86
CA TRP A 76 -2.42 -14.19 3.46
C TRP A 76 -3.40 -13.80 4.56
N VAL A 77 -3.70 -12.52 4.68
CA VAL A 77 -4.66 -11.97 5.63
C VAL A 77 -5.85 -11.35 4.90
N PRO A 78 -7.06 -11.90 5.06
CA PRO A 78 -8.27 -11.34 4.46
C PRO A 78 -8.58 -9.95 5.00
N HIS A 79 -8.68 -8.96 4.11
CA HIS A 79 -9.12 -7.62 4.48
C HIS A 79 -10.56 -7.59 4.99
N LEU A 80 -10.89 -6.63 5.85
CA LEU A 80 -12.27 -6.42 6.28
C LEU A 80 -13.13 -5.92 5.11
N LEU A 81 -14.20 -6.64 4.79
CA LEU A 81 -15.09 -6.31 3.67
C LEU A 81 -15.78 -4.94 3.84
N VAL A 82 -16.01 -4.49 5.07
CA VAL A 82 -16.58 -3.17 5.34
C VAL A 82 -15.58 -2.08 5.00
N GLU A 83 -14.34 -2.25 5.40
CA GLU A 83 -13.24 -1.33 5.11
C GLU A 83 -12.97 -1.27 3.59
N ARG A 84 -12.84 -2.42 2.90
CA ARG A 84 -12.67 -2.43 1.43
C ARG A 84 -13.83 -1.76 0.69
N ARG A 85 -15.08 -1.89 1.15
CA ARG A 85 -16.21 -1.15 0.55
C ARG A 85 -16.09 0.36 0.71
N GLU A 86 -15.60 0.81 1.85
CA GLU A 86 -15.33 2.23 2.09
C GLU A 86 -14.17 2.73 1.20
N HIS A 87 -13.09 1.95 1.13
CA HIS A 87 -11.91 2.23 0.34
C HIS A 87 -12.23 2.43 -1.15
N PHE A 88 -13.16 1.65 -1.71
CA PHE A 88 -13.64 1.77 -3.08
C PHE A 88 -14.89 2.66 -3.21
N SER A 89 -15.29 3.37 -2.17
CA SER A 89 -16.45 4.25 -2.23
C SER A 89 -16.06 5.66 -2.75
N PRO A 90 -17.01 6.41 -3.33
CA PRO A 90 -16.78 7.80 -3.73
C PRO A 90 -16.43 8.74 -2.57
N ARG A 91 -16.53 8.25 -1.33
CA ARG A 91 -16.15 9.02 -0.13
C ARG A 91 -14.65 8.96 0.14
N ASN A 92 -13.94 8.05 -0.51
CA ASN A 92 -12.49 8.03 -0.42
C ASN A 92 -11.94 9.30 -1.08
N PRO A 93 -11.21 10.14 -0.35
CA PRO A 93 -10.72 11.42 -0.85
C PRO A 93 -9.80 11.29 -2.07
N TYR A 94 -9.15 10.14 -2.26
CA TYR A 94 -8.34 9.86 -3.44
C TYR A 94 -9.10 10.11 -4.77
N PHE A 95 -10.40 9.80 -4.82
CA PHE A 95 -11.20 10.00 -6.04
C PHE A 95 -11.54 11.48 -6.33
N ALA A 96 -11.15 12.41 -5.47
CA ALA A 96 -11.27 13.83 -5.76
C ALA A 96 -10.22 14.33 -6.76
N HIS A 97 -9.04 13.66 -6.81
CA HIS A 97 -7.91 14.02 -7.66
C HIS A 97 -7.40 12.87 -8.54
N ALA A 98 -8.14 11.75 -8.64
CA ALA A 98 -7.73 10.62 -9.47
C ALA A 98 -8.88 10.07 -10.29
N ARG A 99 -8.56 9.66 -11.53
CA ARG A 99 -9.47 8.92 -12.42
C ARG A 99 -9.07 7.46 -12.40
N CYS A 100 -10.03 6.57 -12.11
CA CYS A 100 -9.78 5.14 -11.96
C CYS A 100 -10.73 4.30 -12.81
N CYS A 101 -10.22 3.20 -13.33
CA CYS A 101 -11.01 2.15 -13.94
C CYS A 101 -10.64 0.79 -13.32
N PHE A 102 -11.62 -0.11 -13.23
CA PHE A 102 -11.48 -1.41 -12.59
C PHE A 102 -12.00 -2.50 -13.51
N TRP A 103 -11.30 -3.64 -13.59
CA TRP A 103 -11.71 -4.79 -14.41
C TRP A 103 -11.60 -6.10 -13.65
N LEU A 104 -12.47 -7.02 -14.03
CA LEU A 104 -12.49 -8.42 -13.63
C LEU A 104 -12.12 -9.29 -14.82
N ALA A 105 -11.28 -10.29 -14.59
CA ALA A 105 -11.04 -11.38 -15.50
C ALA A 105 -11.95 -12.54 -15.13
N TYR A 106 -12.64 -13.11 -16.12
CA TYR A 106 -13.49 -14.28 -15.98
C TYR A 106 -12.99 -15.43 -16.85
N ARG A 107 -13.10 -16.65 -16.32
CA ARG A 107 -13.04 -17.90 -17.09
C ARG A 107 -14.42 -18.56 -16.93
N GLY A 108 -15.18 -18.57 -18.03
CA GLY A 108 -16.61 -18.85 -17.95
C GLY A 108 -17.34 -17.90 -17.00
N THR A 109 -17.91 -18.42 -15.94
CA THR A 109 -18.62 -17.62 -14.91
C THR A 109 -17.76 -17.31 -13.68
N ARG A 110 -16.57 -17.89 -13.56
CA ARG A 110 -15.67 -17.76 -12.42
C ARG A 110 -14.77 -16.55 -12.55
N PRO A 111 -14.76 -15.60 -11.59
CA PRO A 111 -13.79 -14.53 -11.56
C PRO A 111 -12.41 -15.10 -11.19
N VAL A 112 -11.41 -14.88 -12.04
CA VAL A 112 -10.06 -15.44 -11.93
C VAL A 112 -8.98 -14.39 -11.77
N GLY A 113 -9.35 -13.12 -11.90
CA GLY A 113 -8.41 -12.01 -11.70
C GLY A 113 -9.10 -10.66 -11.64
N ARG A 114 -8.33 -9.65 -11.25
CA ARG A 114 -8.74 -8.24 -11.18
C ARG A 114 -7.54 -7.33 -11.40
N ILE A 115 -7.81 -6.11 -11.86
CA ILE A 115 -6.82 -5.02 -11.96
C ILE A 115 -7.54 -3.67 -11.89
N SER A 116 -6.84 -2.65 -11.43
CA SER A 116 -7.21 -1.24 -11.66
C SER A 116 -6.19 -0.55 -12.55
N ALA A 117 -6.64 0.49 -13.24
CA ALA A 117 -5.76 1.51 -13.77
C ALA A 117 -6.22 2.88 -13.26
N GLN A 118 -5.28 3.76 -12.97
CA GLN A 118 -5.54 5.08 -12.44
C GLN A 118 -4.56 6.13 -12.95
N ILE A 119 -5.05 7.35 -13.03
CA ILE A 119 -4.28 8.56 -13.30
C ILE A 119 -4.48 9.47 -12.10
N ASP A 120 -3.38 9.80 -11.43
CA ASP A 120 -3.36 10.67 -10.27
C ASP A 120 -2.96 12.08 -10.73
N GLU A 121 -3.87 13.03 -10.60
CA GLU A 121 -3.68 14.41 -11.06
C GLU A 121 -2.57 15.11 -10.26
N LEU A 122 -2.42 14.80 -8.97
CA LEU A 122 -1.33 15.35 -8.14
C LEU A 122 0.04 14.85 -8.62
N HIS A 123 0.13 13.59 -9.08
CA HIS A 123 1.34 13.08 -9.70
C HIS A 123 1.64 13.82 -11.00
N GLU A 124 0.63 13.96 -11.88
CA GLU A 124 0.81 14.59 -13.18
C GLU A 124 1.16 16.09 -13.05
N GLU A 125 0.54 16.81 -12.11
CA GLU A 125 0.89 18.20 -11.80
C GLU A 125 2.36 18.34 -11.36
N ARG A 126 2.84 17.40 -10.55
CA ARG A 126 4.18 17.45 -9.98
C ARG A 126 5.27 17.02 -10.96
N TYR A 127 5.07 15.90 -11.65
CA TYR A 127 6.11 15.27 -12.46
C TYR A 127 5.98 15.55 -13.96
N ARG A 128 4.78 15.77 -14.46
CA ARG A 128 4.45 16.04 -15.87
C ARG A 128 5.10 15.03 -16.82
N ASP A 129 5.09 13.76 -16.41
CA ASP A 129 5.82 12.69 -17.09
C ASP A 129 4.89 11.69 -17.79
N ALA A 130 3.59 12.00 -17.88
CA ALA A 130 2.53 11.20 -18.49
C ALA A 130 2.55 9.74 -17.97
N THR A 131 2.68 9.57 -16.65
CA THR A 131 2.68 8.27 -16.00
C THR A 131 1.30 7.93 -15.47
N GLY A 132 0.71 6.85 -15.99
CA GLY A 132 -0.44 6.20 -15.39
C GLY A 132 -0.01 5.06 -14.48
N PHE A 133 -0.94 4.58 -13.64
CA PHE A 133 -0.64 3.55 -12.65
C PHE A 133 -1.57 2.36 -12.81
N PHE A 134 -1.10 1.16 -12.41
CA PHE A 134 -1.96 0.00 -12.16
C PHE A 134 -1.90 -0.40 -10.69
N GLY A 135 -2.98 -1.01 -10.21
CA GLY A 135 -3.06 -1.51 -8.84
C GLY A 135 -4.05 -2.66 -8.71
N PHE A 136 -4.20 -3.16 -7.49
CA PHE A 136 -5.12 -4.26 -7.15
C PHE A 136 -5.01 -5.46 -8.10
N LEU A 137 -3.82 -5.67 -8.69
CA LEU A 137 -3.57 -6.81 -9.58
C LEU A 137 -3.57 -8.09 -8.75
N GLU A 138 -4.57 -8.92 -9.02
CA GLU A 138 -4.71 -10.26 -8.46
C GLU A 138 -5.16 -11.20 -9.57
N ALA A 139 -4.46 -12.30 -9.76
CA ALA A 139 -4.79 -13.26 -10.80
C ALA A 139 -4.32 -14.68 -10.46
N GLU A 140 -5.02 -15.67 -10.96
CA GLU A 140 -4.53 -17.05 -10.97
C GLU A 140 -3.23 -17.15 -11.82
N ASN A 141 -2.44 -18.22 -11.63
CA ASN A 141 -1.14 -18.38 -12.30
C ASN A 141 -1.27 -18.80 -13.77
N GLU A 142 -1.95 -17.99 -14.58
CA GLU A 142 -2.17 -18.22 -15.99
C GLU A 142 -1.71 -17.02 -16.84
N ALA A 143 -0.89 -17.28 -17.88
CA ALA A 143 -0.35 -16.22 -18.73
C ALA A 143 -1.44 -15.39 -19.39
N GLY A 144 -2.48 -16.03 -19.94
CA GLY A 144 -3.59 -15.33 -20.61
C GLY A 144 -4.38 -14.42 -19.66
N THR A 145 -4.49 -14.76 -18.37
CA THR A 145 -5.16 -13.91 -17.39
C THR A 145 -4.36 -12.66 -17.10
N PHE A 146 -3.04 -12.77 -16.91
CA PHE A 146 -2.15 -11.61 -16.73
C PHE A 146 -2.11 -10.73 -17.97
N HIS A 147 -1.94 -11.33 -19.13
CA HIS A 147 -1.95 -10.62 -20.42
C HIS A 147 -3.24 -9.81 -20.62
N GLY A 148 -4.40 -10.45 -20.45
CA GLY A 148 -5.69 -9.78 -20.60
C GLY A 148 -5.90 -8.62 -19.66
N LEU A 149 -5.55 -8.78 -18.37
CA LEU A 149 -5.69 -7.72 -17.37
C LEU A 149 -4.74 -6.55 -17.64
N LEU A 150 -3.45 -6.84 -17.86
CA LEU A 150 -2.43 -5.81 -18.06
C LEU A 150 -2.63 -5.07 -19.37
N SER A 151 -2.88 -5.76 -20.49
CA SER A 151 -3.15 -5.13 -21.79
C SER A 151 -4.39 -4.24 -21.73
N THR A 152 -5.45 -4.64 -21.01
CA THR A 152 -6.64 -3.81 -20.84
C THR A 152 -6.32 -2.51 -20.08
N ALA A 153 -5.55 -2.58 -19.01
CA ALA A 153 -5.09 -1.41 -18.26
C ALA A 153 -4.19 -0.50 -19.12
N GLU A 154 -3.27 -1.09 -19.89
CA GLU A 154 -2.37 -0.38 -20.80
C GLU A 154 -3.15 0.37 -21.90
N VAL A 155 -4.13 -0.29 -22.53
CA VAL A 155 -4.98 0.34 -23.55
C VAL A 155 -5.74 1.52 -22.96
N TRP A 156 -6.38 1.34 -21.82
CA TRP A 156 -7.11 2.42 -21.18
C TRP A 156 -6.20 3.63 -20.86
N LEU A 157 -5.01 3.40 -20.30
CA LEU A 157 -4.06 4.47 -19.99
C LEU A 157 -3.54 5.16 -21.25
N ARG A 158 -3.26 4.40 -22.33
CA ARG A 158 -2.86 4.95 -23.62
C ARG A 158 -3.94 5.86 -24.23
N ASP A 159 -5.21 5.42 -24.16
CA ASP A 159 -6.37 6.21 -24.61
C ASP A 159 -6.55 7.51 -23.80
N GLN A 160 -6.02 7.55 -22.57
CA GLN A 160 -5.96 8.75 -21.73
C GLN A 160 -4.71 9.62 -21.96
N GLY A 161 -3.85 9.24 -22.90
CA GLY A 161 -2.64 10.00 -23.24
C GLY A 161 -1.41 9.68 -22.37
N MET A 162 -1.45 8.61 -21.57
CA MET A 162 -0.30 8.21 -20.76
C MET A 162 0.76 7.51 -21.63
N LEU A 163 2.04 7.80 -21.36
CA LEU A 163 3.18 7.27 -22.09
C LEU A 163 3.85 6.09 -21.39
N ARG A 164 3.51 5.86 -20.11
CA ARG A 164 4.00 4.74 -19.32
C ARG A 164 2.97 4.29 -18.31
N ILE A 165 3.10 3.03 -17.90
CA ILE A 165 2.33 2.44 -16.81
C ILE A 165 3.27 1.98 -15.71
N ARG A 166 2.97 2.34 -14.44
CA ARG A 166 3.77 2.01 -13.27
C ARG A 166 2.91 1.38 -12.19
N GLY A 167 3.45 0.44 -11.43
CA GLY A 167 2.72 -0.19 -10.32
C GLY A 167 3.42 -1.44 -9.74
N PRO A 168 2.72 -2.17 -8.85
CA PRO A 168 1.35 -1.88 -8.42
C PRO A 168 1.25 -0.76 -7.37
N PHE A 169 0.21 0.07 -7.48
CA PHE A 169 -0.22 1.06 -6.49
C PHE A 169 -1.70 0.85 -6.18
N ASN A 170 -2.05 0.63 -4.93
CA ASN A 170 -3.42 0.40 -4.47
C ASN A 170 -3.96 1.65 -3.75
N PHE A 171 -4.12 2.60 -4.39
CA PHE A 171 -4.29 3.67 -5.24
C PHE A 171 -3.02 4.54 -5.43
N SER A 172 -2.52 5.21 -4.36
CA SER A 172 -1.36 6.09 -4.42
C SER A 172 -0.13 5.48 -3.74
N ILE A 173 1.02 6.13 -3.93
CA ILE A 173 2.25 5.77 -3.24
C ILE A 173 2.12 5.89 -1.71
N ASN A 174 1.22 6.76 -1.23
CA ASN A 174 0.98 6.97 0.20
C ASN A 174 0.12 5.85 0.84
N GLN A 175 -0.31 4.86 0.06
CA GLN A 175 -1.12 3.71 0.50
C GLN A 175 -0.34 2.40 0.34
N GLU A 176 -1.00 1.32 -0.09
CA GLU A 176 -0.30 0.06 -0.38
C GLU A 176 0.39 0.15 -1.74
N CYS A 177 1.70 0.02 -1.80
CA CYS A 177 2.44 0.07 -3.06
C CYS A 177 3.56 -0.97 -3.12
N GLY A 178 3.91 -1.36 -4.34
CA GLY A 178 4.92 -2.36 -4.64
C GLY A 178 4.41 -3.81 -4.56
N LEU A 179 4.94 -4.64 -5.44
CA LEU A 179 4.70 -6.07 -5.47
C LEU A 179 5.68 -6.77 -4.52
N LEU A 180 5.20 -7.62 -3.62
CA LEU A 180 6.07 -8.47 -2.81
C LEU A 180 6.89 -9.38 -3.74
N VAL A 181 8.22 -9.34 -3.65
CA VAL A 181 9.15 -10.14 -4.47
C VAL A 181 10.09 -10.99 -3.63
N ASP A 182 10.14 -10.78 -2.31
CA ASP A 182 10.93 -11.56 -1.35
C ASP A 182 10.31 -11.48 0.05
N GLY A 183 10.40 -12.56 0.85
CA GLY A 183 9.82 -12.64 2.19
C GLY A 183 8.37 -13.10 2.21
N TYR A 184 8.01 -14.11 1.43
CA TYR A 184 6.65 -14.67 1.33
C TYR A 184 6.23 -15.52 2.53
N ASP A 185 7.17 -15.91 3.39
CA ASP A 185 7.03 -16.84 4.50
C ASP A 185 6.29 -16.24 5.72
N THR A 186 6.06 -14.96 5.73
CA THR A 186 5.41 -14.26 6.84
C THR A 186 4.22 -13.42 6.37
N PRO A 187 3.16 -13.27 7.20
CA PRO A 187 2.03 -12.40 6.88
C PRO A 187 2.45 -10.96 6.64
N PRO A 188 1.71 -10.20 5.82
CA PRO A 188 1.94 -8.77 5.65
C PRO A 188 1.55 -8.01 6.93
N MET A 189 2.27 -6.93 7.23
CA MET A 189 1.84 -5.94 8.22
C MET A 189 0.69 -5.08 7.65
N ILE A 190 0.04 -4.33 8.52
CA ILE A 190 -1.00 -3.37 8.12
C ILE A 190 -0.49 -2.43 7.01
N MET A 191 -1.32 -2.17 6.00
CA MET A 191 -1.00 -1.32 4.82
C MET A 191 0.21 -1.80 4.01
N MET A 192 0.55 -3.09 4.07
CA MET A 192 1.56 -3.71 3.21
C MET A 192 0.91 -4.75 2.31
N GLY A 193 1.30 -4.73 1.03
CA GLY A 193 0.79 -5.66 0.03
C GLY A 193 1.21 -7.10 0.30
N HIS A 194 0.47 -8.04 -0.27
CA HIS A 194 0.81 -9.45 -0.37
C HIS A 194 0.66 -9.91 -1.82
N SER A 195 1.46 -10.87 -2.24
CA SER A 195 1.36 -11.43 -3.59
C SER A 195 1.87 -12.86 -3.64
N ARG A 196 1.49 -13.58 -4.69
CA ARG A 196 2.04 -14.90 -5.00
C ARG A 196 3.44 -14.78 -5.65
N PRO A 197 4.35 -15.73 -5.43
CA PRO A 197 5.71 -15.69 -5.98
C PRO A 197 5.76 -15.60 -7.52
N TYR A 198 4.76 -16.11 -8.23
CA TYR A 198 4.73 -16.10 -9.69
C TYR A 198 4.42 -14.73 -10.32
N TYR A 199 3.93 -13.73 -9.55
CA TYR A 199 3.54 -12.43 -10.10
C TYR A 199 4.72 -11.68 -10.74
N ALA A 200 5.88 -11.69 -10.11
CA ALA A 200 7.08 -11.04 -10.63
C ALA A 200 7.47 -11.59 -12.03
N ALA A 201 7.45 -12.92 -12.17
CA ALA A 201 7.74 -13.57 -13.45
C ALA A 201 6.69 -13.24 -14.52
N ARG A 202 5.40 -13.19 -14.15
CA ARG A 202 4.31 -12.81 -15.06
C ARG A 202 4.43 -11.37 -15.53
N LEU A 203 4.71 -10.41 -14.63
CA LEU A 203 4.93 -9.02 -15.02
C LEU A 203 6.14 -8.88 -15.96
N THR A 204 7.24 -9.58 -15.66
CA THR A 204 8.43 -9.56 -16.52
C THR A 204 8.14 -10.13 -17.90
N ALA A 205 7.37 -11.22 -17.99
CA ALA A 205 6.95 -11.82 -19.27
C ALA A 205 6.08 -10.86 -20.11
N GLU A 206 5.31 -9.96 -19.47
CA GLU A 206 4.53 -8.91 -20.14
C GLU A 206 5.36 -7.64 -20.44
N GLY A 207 6.69 -7.68 -20.25
CA GLY A 207 7.61 -6.58 -20.59
C GLY A 207 7.76 -5.50 -19.54
N TYR A 208 7.26 -5.73 -18.32
CA TYR A 208 7.49 -4.81 -17.21
C TYR A 208 8.88 -4.99 -16.60
N GLN A 209 9.51 -3.88 -16.23
CA GLN A 209 10.82 -3.85 -15.60
C GLN A 209 10.72 -3.27 -14.18
N GLY A 210 11.50 -3.83 -13.24
CA GLY A 210 11.61 -3.27 -11.90
C GLY A 210 12.32 -1.92 -11.92
N VAL A 211 11.73 -0.90 -11.32
CA VAL A 211 12.27 0.48 -11.32
C VAL A 211 12.59 1.01 -9.93
N LYS A 212 12.02 0.44 -8.87
CA LYS A 212 12.29 0.82 -7.49
C LYS A 212 12.00 -0.31 -6.53
N ASP A 213 12.94 -0.61 -5.64
CA ASP A 213 12.74 -1.54 -4.52
C ASP A 213 12.43 -0.78 -3.23
N LEU A 214 11.49 -1.34 -2.48
CA LEU A 214 11.03 -0.89 -1.18
C LEU A 214 11.33 -1.99 -0.16
N LEU A 215 12.06 -1.68 0.89
CA LEU A 215 12.51 -2.64 1.88
C LEU A 215 11.69 -2.55 3.16
N ALA A 216 11.33 -3.69 3.73
CA ALA A 216 10.78 -3.78 5.07
C ALA A 216 11.82 -4.40 6.00
N TYR A 217 12.04 -3.74 7.14
CA TYR A 217 12.92 -4.20 8.20
C TYR A 217 12.10 -4.65 9.40
N ARG A 218 12.56 -5.65 10.12
CA ARG A 218 12.00 -6.04 11.42
C ARG A 218 13.01 -5.78 12.54
N LEU A 219 12.50 -5.37 13.68
CA LEU A 219 13.29 -5.06 14.86
C LEU A 219 12.54 -5.57 16.10
N PRO A 220 13.16 -6.43 16.96
CA PRO A 220 12.59 -6.75 18.25
C PRO A 220 12.41 -5.51 19.11
N THR A 221 11.24 -5.31 19.75
CA THR A 221 10.98 -4.13 20.60
C THR A 221 11.97 -4.07 21.79
N HIS A 222 12.42 -5.23 22.27
CA HIS A 222 13.38 -5.33 23.38
C HIS A 222 14.85 -5.29 22.92
N PHE A 223 15.15 -4.69 21.73
CA PHE A 223 16.55 -4.56 21.32
C PHE A 223 17.35 -3.76 22.35
N ILE A 224 18.64 -4.10 22.48
CA ILE A 224 19.56 -3.35 23.36
C ILE A 224 20.08 -2.14 22.58
N PRO A 225 19.77 -0.88 23.04
CA PRO A 225 20.28 0.29 22.36
C PRO A 225 21.81 0.28 22.26
N PRO A 226 22.38 0.46 21.05
CA PRO A 226 23.82 0.54 20.85
C PRO A 226 24.44 1.68 21.67
N GLU A 227 25.73 1.56 22.05
CA GLU A 227 26.41 2.58 22.86
C GLU A 227 26.40 3.96 22.18
N ILE A 228 26.51 4.01 20.85
CA ILE A 228 26.39 5.28 20.12
C ILE A 228 25.01 5.92 20.27
N MET A 229 23.94 5.13 20.26
CA MET A 229 22.57 5.62 20.49
C MET A 229 22.44 6.16 21.91
N LYS A 230 22.94 5.44 22.93
CA LYS A 230 22.95 5.90 24.34
C LYS A 230 23.74 7.19 24.51
N ALA A 231 24.93 7.27 23.94
CA ALA A 231 25.78 8.46 24.00
C ALA A 231 25.11 9.68 23.34
N VAL A 232 24.46 9.49 22.19
CA VAL A 232 23.72 10.55 21.49
C VAL A 232 22.51 11.00 22.32
N LEU A 233 21.72 10.05 22.85
CA LEU A 233 20.57 10.34 23.71
C LEU A 233 20.97 11.14 24.96
N ASN A 234 22.03 10.74 25.64
CA ASN A 234 22.54 11.43 26.83
C ASN A 234 23.02 12.87 26.50
N LYS A 235 23.73 13.04 25.40
CA LYS A 235 24.25 14.36 24.97
C LYS A 235 23.15 15.28 24.49
N ALA A 236 22.08 14.76 23.91
CA ALA A 236 20.99 15.50 23.31
C ALA A 236 19.74 15.57 24.21
N ALA A 237 19.83 15.14 25.48
CA ALA A 237 18.68 15.08 26.39
C ALA A 237 17.93 16.41 26.49
N ASP A 238 18.65 17.51 26.53
CA ASP A 238 18.08 18.87 26.66
C ASP A 238 17.90 19.57 25.29
N SER A 239 18.28 18.92 24.16
CA SER A 239 18.27 19.54 22.82
C SER A 239 16.91 19.52 22.16
N ALA A 240 16.01 18.64 22.59
CA ALA A 240 14.66 18.51 22.05
C ALA A 240 13.71 17.93 23.07
N ARG A 241 12.44 18.32 22.96
CA ARG A 241 11.34 17.78 23.74
C ARG A 241 10.52 16.83 22.89
N VAL A 242 10.46 15.55 23.28
CA VAL A 242 9.55 14.57 22.66
C VAL A 242 8.23 14.54 23.42
N ARG A 243 7.13 14.62 22.70
CA ARG A 243 5.78 14.56 23.26
C ARG A 243 4.85 13.66 22.46
N PRO A 244 3.86 13.03 23.09
CA PRO A 244 2.82 12.28 22.39
C PRO A 244 1.85 13.20 21.64
N LEU A 245 1.01 12.57 20.81
CA LEU A 245 -0.15 13.19 20.15
C LEU A 245 -1.11 13.77 21.17
N ARG A 246 -1.62 14.98 20.91
CA ARG A 246 -2.61 15.65 21.76
C ARG A 246 -4.02 15.47 21.19
N ARG A 247 -4.80 14.51 21.72
CA ARG A 247 -6.19 14.29 21.24
C ARG A 247 -7.08 15.52 21.35
N SER A 248 -6.84 16.37 22.33
CA SER A 248 -7.57 17.63 22.50
C SER A 248 -7.25 18.67 21.42
N ARG A 249 -6.11 18.49 20.73
CA ARG A 249 -5.62 19.34 19.63
C ARG A 249 -5.25 18.49 18.39
N LEU A 250 -6.06 17.48 18.12
CA LEU A 250 -5.75 16.51 17.07
C LEU A 250 -5.51 17.16 15.71
N HIS A 251 -6.31 18.16 15.36
CA HIS A 251 -6.18 18.85 14.07
C HIS A 251 -4.82 19.55 13.95
N GLU A 252 -4.40 20.29 14.97
CA GLU A 252 -3.10 20.95 14.99
C GLU A 252 -1.94 19.94 14.87
N ASP A 253 -2.02 18.80 15.58
CA ASP A 253 -0.97 17.79 15.53
C ASP A 253 -0.94 17.04 14.19
N LEU A 254 -2.08 16.88 13.50
CA LEU A 254 -2.14 16.33 12.15
C LEU A 254 -1.52 17.29 11.13
N GLU A 255 -1.79 18.59 11.21
CA GLU A 255 -1.15 19.62 10.38
C GLU A 255 0.39 19.64 10.60
N ILE A 256 0.85 19.48 11.83
CA ILE A 256 2.29 19.36 12.15
C ILE A 256 2.89 18.12 11.50
N ILE A 257 2.20 16.98 11.56
CA ILE A 257 2.67 15.72 10.97
C ILE A 257 2.74 15.85 9.44
N GLU A 258 1.72 16.44 8.82
CA GLU A 258 1.67 16.72 7.38
C GLU A 258 2.83 17.62 6.95
N ASP A 259 3.03 18.75 7.63
CA ASP A 259 4.09 19.70 7.32
C ASP A 259 5.51 19.09 7.48
N ILE A 260 5.73 18.27 8.53
CA ILE A 260 6.99 17.53 8.66
C ILE A 260 7.11 16.47 7.56
N PHE A 261 6.02 15.79 7.19
CA PHE A 261 6.01 14.81 6.11
C PHE A 261 6.40 15.45 4.77
N GLU A 262 5.76 16.54 4.41
CA GLU A 262 6.06 17.24 3.16
C GLU A 262 7.51 17.75 3.12
N ASP A 263 7.99 18.37 4.20
CA ASP A 263 9.37 18.81 4.27
C ASP A 263 10.32 17.61 4.14
N ALA A 264 10.16 16.58 4.95
CA ALA A 264 11.11 15.47 5.04
C ALA A 264 11.18 14.61 3.77
N TRP A 265 10.04 14.40 3.06
CA TRP A 265 9.94 13.45 1.94
C TRP A 265 9.81 14.10 0.56
N SER A 266 9.64 15.41 0.42
CA SER A 266 9.39 16.07 -0.87
C SER A 266 10.44 15.82 -1.96
N THR A 267 11.63 15.30 -1.61
CA THR A 267 12.67 14.89 -2.55
C THR A 267 12.76 13.38 -2.77
N ASN A 268 11.92 12.60 -2.09
CA ASN A 268 11.90 11.16 -2.26
C ASN A 268 11.30 10.77 -3.61
N TRP A 269 11.73 9.64 -4.14
CA TRP A 269 11.19 9.08 -5.36
C TRP A 269 9.69 8.86 -5.26
N GLY A 270 8.95 9.35 -6.25
CA GLY A 270 7.50 9.18 -6.36
C GLY A 270 6.67 9.95 -5.32
N PHE A 271 7.28 10.84 -4.53
CA PHE A 271 6.56 11.59 -3.50
C PHE A 271 5.37 12.37 -4.07
N ILE A 272 4.22 12.23 -3.43
CA ILE A 272 3.00 13.02 -3.65
C ILE A 272 2.57 13.57 -2.28
N PRO A 273 2.23 14.88 -2.16
CA PRO A 273 1.67 15.41 -0.93
C PRO A 273 0.31 14.78 -0.63
N PHE A 274 -0.09 14.79 0.62
CA PHE A 274 -1.47 14.50 0.98
C PHE A 274 -2.36 15.71 0.69
N THR A 275 -3.63 15.47 0.37
CA THR A 275 -4.64 16.52 0.40
C THR A 275 -5.18 16.68 1.81
N GLU A 276 -5.71 17.87 2.15
CA GLU A 276 -6.33 18.13 3.44
C GLU A 276 -7.43 17.10 3.79
N ASP A 277 -8.22 16.66 2.81
CA ASP A 277 -9.24 15.64 2.99
C ASP A 277 -8.65 14.25 3.28
N GLU A 278 -7.51 13.89 2.69
CA GLU A 278 -6.78 12.65 2.99
C GLU A 278 -6.20 12.68 4.40
N VAL A 279 -5.60 13.81 4.82
CA VAL A 279 -5.09 14.00 6.19
C VAL A 279 -6.23 13.90 7.21
N ARG A 280 -7.36 14.53 6.94
CA ARG A 280 -8.56 14.46 7.79
C ARG A 280 -9.11 13.03 7.88
N HIS A 281 -9.15 12.30 6.76
CA HIS A 281 -9.57 10.90 6.72
C HIS A 281 -8.62 9.99 7.51
N LEU A 282 -7.31 10.17 7.37
CA LEU A 282 -6.29 9.48 8.17
C LEU A 282 -6.44 9.78 9.65
N GLY A 283 -6.64 11.05 10.01
CA GLY A 283 -6.83 11.48 11.39
C GLY A 283 -8.03 10.84 12.08
N TYR A 284 -9.14 10.66 11.35
CA TYR A 284 -10.30 9.94 11.86
C TYR A 284 -9.97 8.48 12.20
N ASN A 285 -9.25 7.80 11.32
CA ASN A 285 -8.81 6.42 11.52
C ASN A 285 -7.79 6.30 12.67
N LEU A 286 -6.85 7.23 12.76
CA LEU A 286 -5.89 7.31 13.87
C LEU A 286 -6.59 7.40 15.22
N ARG A 287 -7.61 8.25 15.36
CA ARG A 287 -8.36 8.43 16.59
C ARG A 287 -8.96 7.15 17.16
N LEU A 288 -9.36 6.22 16.28
CA LEU A 288 -10.02 4.98 16.67
C LEU A 288 -9.03 3.85 17.00
N LEU A 289 -7.91 3.79 16.27
CA LEU A 289 -7.04 2.63 16.20
C LEU A 289 -5.73 2.79 16.97
N VAL A 290 -5.28 4.04 17.19
CA VAL A 290 -3.95 4.34 17.68
C VAL A 290 -4.01 5.05 19.04
N ASP A 291 -3.17 4.64 19.97
CA ASP A 291 -2.98 5.32 21.25
C ASP A 291 -2.14 6.60 21.04
N ASP A 292 -2.30 7.61 21.89
CA ASP A 292 -1.58 8.89 21.77
C ASP A 292 -0.06 8.68 21.80
N ASP A 293 0.43 7.80 22.68
CA ASP A 293 1.84 7.46 22.83
C ASP A 293 2.45 6.75 21.59
N ALA A 294 1.65 6.23 20.68
CA ALA A 294 2.11 5.60 19.44
C ALA A 294 2.48 6.65 18.36
N VAL A 295 2.15 7.90 18.58
CA VAL A 295 2.54 9.03 17.74
C VAL A 295 3.36 10.00 18.58
N GLN A 296 4.59 10.26 18.16
CA GLN A 296 5.50 11.14 18.87
C GLN A 296 5.97 12.28 17.97
N ILE A 297 6.01 13.49 18.52
CA ILE A 297 6.51 14.70 17.87
C ILE A 297 7.69 15.21 18.70
N ALA A 298 8.82 15.43 18.05
CA ALA A 298 9.99 16.05 18.66
C ALA A 298 10.04 17.53 18.30
N GLU A 299 10.22 18.38 19.30
CA GLU A 299 10.29 19.85 19.19
C GLU A 299 11.67 20.32 19.60
N VAL A 300 12.27 21.23 18.82
CA VAL A 300 13.53 21.94 19.11
C VAL A 300 13.16 23.40 19.33
N ASP A 301 13.49 23.95 20.49
CA ASP A 301 13.13 25.33 20.88
C ASP A 301 11.61 25.62 20.73
N GLY A 302 10.77 24.61 21.02
CA GLY A 302 9.32 24.72 20.91
C GLY A 302 8.77 24.62 19.48
N VAL A 303 9.62 24.36 18.47
CA VAL A 303 9.23 24.22 17.06
C VAL A 303 9.28 22.75 16.65
N PRO A 304 8.19 22.17 16.06
CA PRO A 304 8.18 20.81 15.60
C PRO A 304 9.28 20.53 14.55
N ALA A 305 10.11 19.52 14.83
CA ALA A 305 11.33 19.21 14.08
C ALA A 305 11.34 17.80 13.48
N ALA A 306 10.68 16.85 14.15
CA ALA A 306 10.62 15.47 13.69
C ALA A 306 9.36 14.78 14.23
N MET A 307 8.95 13.69 13.60
CA MET A 307 7.81 12.88 14.02
C MET A 307 8.01 11.40 13.75
N ILE A 308 7.28 10.56 14.49
CA ILE A 308 7.13 9.14 14.24
C ILE A 308 5.70 8.70 14.49
N VAL A 309 5.18 7.82 13.64
CA VAL A 309 3.82 7.26 13.73
C VAL A 309 3.90 5.75 13.68
N VAL A 310 3.34 5.09 14.69
CA VAL A 310 3.33 3.63 14.83
C VAL A 310 1.89 3.12 14.86
N PHE A 311 1.60 2.12 14.03
CA PHE A 311 0.31 1.45 14.03
C PHE A 311 0.43 0.05 14.65
N PRO A 312 -0.51 -0.35 15.51
CA PRO A 312 -0.64 -1.76 15.87
C PRO A 312 -0.96 -2.57 14.60
N ASN A 313 -0.42 -3.78 14.50
CA ASN A 313 -0.67 -4.62 13.34
C ASN A 313 -2.09 -5.17 13.36
N LEU A 314 -3.01 -4.49 12.68
CA LEU A 314 -4.40 -4.93 12.58
C LEU A 314 -4.55 -6.27 11.86
N ASN A 315 -3.63 -6.62 10.95
CA ASN A 315 -3.65 -7.89 10.25
C ASN A 315 -3.53 -9.08 11.22
N GLU A 316 -2.76 -8.94 12.31
CA GLU A 316 -2.68 -9.93 13.37
C GLU A 316 -4.04 -10.17 14.05
N VAL A 317 -4.84 -9.13 14.22
CA VAL A 317 -6.12 -9.23 14.96
C VAL A 317 -7.32 -9.57 14.10
N ILE A 318 -7.25 -9.36 12.78
CA ILE A 318 -8.37 -9.63 11.86
C ILE A 318 -8.24 -10.96 11.09
N ARG A 319 -7.08 -11.61 11.12
CA ARG A 319 -6.73 -12.77 10.29
C ARG A 319 -7.78 -13.85 10.25
N ASP A 320 -8.35 -14.22 11.40
CA ASP A 320 -9.35 -15.26 11.56
C ASP A 320 -10.81 -14.77 11.46
N LEU A 321 -11.02 -13.49 11.15
CA LEU A 321 -12.36 -12.95 10.90
C LEU A 321 -12.84 -13.19 9.46
N HIS A 322 -11.96 -13.69 8.59
CA HIS A 322 -12.26 -13.97 7.17
C HIS A 322 -12.97 -12.79 6.45
N GLY A 323 -12.59 -11.56 6.84
CA GLY A 323 -13.15 -10.32 6.29
C GLY A 323 -14.51 -9.90 6.87
N ARG A 324 -15.06 -10.59 7.89
CA ARG A 324 -16.41 -10.34 8.43
C ARG A 324 -16.35 -9.83 9.87
N LEU A 325 -17.06 -8.72 10.14
CA LEU A 325 -17.23 -8.18 11.49
C LEU A 325 -18.54 -8.63 12.16
N LEU A 326 -19.56 -9.02 11.40
CA LEU A 326 -20.84 -9.47 11.92
C LEU A 326 -20.93 -11.00 11.93
N PRO A 327 -21.62 -11.61 12.91
CA PRO A 327 -22.32 -10.92 14.01
C PRO A 327 -21.42 -10.49 15.18
N PHE A 328 -20.34 -11.22 15.51
CA PHE A 328 -19.54 -10.99 16.74
C PHE A 328 -18.07 -10.60 16.47
N GLY A 329 -17.65 -10.52 15.20
CA GLY A 329 -16.27 -10.18 14.84
C GLY A 329 -15.83 -8.81 15.35
N TRP A 330 -16.73 -7.83 15.41
CA TRP A 330 -16.45 -6.51 15.95
C TRP A 330 -16.13 -6.51 17.46
N LEU A 331 -16.81 -7.34 18.27
CA LEU A 331 -16.48 -7.51 19.69
C LEU A 331 -15.08 -8.11 19.86
N LYS A 332 -14.77 -9.15 19.06
CA LYS A 332 -13.45 -9.79 19.04
C LYS A 332 -12.35 -8.81 18.65
N LEU A 333 -12.61 -7.96 17.64
CA LEU A 333 -11.69 -6.91 17.21
C LEU A 333 -11.45 -5.92 18.35
N LEU A 334 -12.50 -5.36 18.96
CA LEU A 334 -12.37 -4.39 20.06
C LEU A 334 -11.62 -5.00 21.25
N TRP A 335 -11.95 -6.23 21.65
CA TRP A 335 -11.26 -6.91 22.75
C TRP A 335 -9.78 -7.10 22.46
N ARG A 336 -9.43 -7.52 21.23
CA ARG A 336 -8.03 -7.68 20.80
C ARG A 336 -7.25 -6.38 20.76
N LEU A 337 -7.87 -5.28 20.35
CA LEU A 337 -7.21 -3.97 20.29
C LEU A 337 -7.06 -3.32 21.66
N LYS A 338 -8.00 -3.53 22.57
CA LYS A 338 -8.00 -2.81 23.87
C LYS A 338 -7.43 -3.65 25.01
N VAL A 339 -7.63 -4.98 24.99
CA VAL A 339 -7.25 -5.87 26.11
C VAL A 339 -6.03 -6.71 25.74
N LYS A 340 -6.07 -7.45 24.62
CA LYS A 340 -5.01 -8.39 24.25
C LYS A 340 -3.85 -7.75 23.50
N PHE A 341 -4.01 -6.61 22.94
CA PHE A 341 -3.12 -5.85 22.07
C PHE A 341 -2.24 -6.70 21.12
N PRO A 342 -2.03 -6.30 19.85
CA PRO A 342 -1.18 -7.02 18.90
C PRO A 342 0.26 -7.17 19.40
N LYS A 343 0.88 -8.30 19.08
CA LYS A 343 2.29 -8.58 19.37
C LYS A 343 3.25 -7.84 18.43
N THR A 344 2.72 -7.40 17.30
CA THR A 344 3.49 -6.72 16.26
C THR A 344 2.91 -5.35 15.98
N ALA A 345 3.76 -4.43 15.55
CA ALA A 345 3.40 -3.06 15.18
C ALA A 345 4.21 -2.64 13.93
N ARG A 346 3.79 -1.58 13.27
CA ARG A 346 4.50 -1.01 12.12
C ARG A 346 4.74 0.48 12.32
N VAL A 347 5.98 0.93 12.10
CA VAL A 347 6.30 2.35 11.92
C VAL A 347 5.89 2.73 10.50
N VAL A 348 4.80 3.47 10.36
CA VAL A 348 4.25 3.87 9.06
C VAL A 348 4.84 5.17 8.55
N LEU A 349 5.19 6.08 9.45
CA LEU A 349 5.85 7.34 9.13
C LEU A 349 6.95 7.62 10.15
N MET A 350 8.09 8.11 9.68
CA MET A 350 9.14 8.66 10.52
C MET A 350 9.91 9.72 9.72
N GLY A 351 9.89 10.96 10.16
CA GLY A 351 10.52 12.07 9.44
C GLY A 351 11.24 13.03 10.35
N VAL A 352 12.36 13.53 9.83
CA VAL A 352 13.14 14.63 10.41
C VAL A 352 13.19 15.74 9.38
N ARG A 353 12.87 16.97 9.74
CA ARG A 353 12.91 18.11 8.81
C ARG A 353 14.27 18.26 8.14
N LYS A 354 14.29 18.64 6.88
CA LYS A 354 15.50 18.76 6.03
C LYS A 354 16.60 19.57 6.69
N ARG A 355 16.26 20.66 7.38
CA ARG A 355 17.24 21.53 8.05
C ARG A 355 18.05 20.80 9.13
N PHE A 356 17.55 19.71 9.70
CA PHE A 356 18.25 18.89 10.68
C PHE A 356 18.84 17.60 10.11
N GLN A 357 18.42 17.18 8.92
CA GLN A 357 19.01 16.02 8.25
C GLN A 357 20.53 16.23 8.06
N ARG A 358 21.29 15.14 8.09
CA ARG A 358 22.76 15.12 7.99
C ARG A 358 23.49 15.88 9.10
N SER A 359 22.84 16.15 10.23
CA SER A 359 23.43 16.76 11.43
C SER A 359 23.40 15.81 12.62
N ALA A 360 24.24 16.07 13.63
CA ALA A 360 24.22 15.33 14.88
C ALA A 360 22.84 15.47 15.60
N LEU A 361 22.22 16.65 15.51
CA LEU A 361 20.90 16.89 16.08
C LEU A 361 19.81 16.07 15.36
N GLY A 362 19.88 15.94 14.04
CA GLY A 362 18.94 15.10 13.29
C GLY A 362 19.03 13.62 13.68
N ALA A 363 20.24 13.09 13.90
CA ALA A 363 20.42 11.75 14.42
C ALA A 363 19.87 11.61 15.84
N ALA A 364 20.05 12.64 16.70
CA ALA A 364 19.51 12.67 18.05
C ALA A 364 17.98 12.65 18.06
N LEU A 365 17.34 13.48 17.23
CA LEU A 365 15.89 13.51 17.06
C LEU A 365 15.34 12.12 16.63
N ALA A 366 16.00 11.47 15.68
CA ALA A 366 15.63 10.14 15.23
C ALA A 366 15.71 9.13 16.38
N PHE A 367 16.80 9.10 17.12
CA PHE A 367 16.98 8.18 18.26
C PHE A 367 16.02 8.45 19.41
N GLN A 368 15.73 9.72 19.74
CA GLN A 368 14.75 10.08 20.76
C GLN A 368 13.34 9.58 20.38
N LEU A 369 12.93 9.75 19.12
CA LEU A 369 11.65 9.24 18.63
C LEU A 369 11.60 7.71 18.67
N ILE A 370 12.66 7.03 18.22
CA ILE A 370 12.75 5.57 18.26
C ILE A 370 12.66 5.06 19.73
N ASP A 371 13.36 5.70 20.67
CA ASP A 371 13.33 5.29 22.08
C ASP A 371 11.96 5.55 22.73
N ALA A 372 11.30 6.65 22.39
CA ALA A 372 9.97 6.97 22.89
C ALA A 372 8.94 5.91 22.46
N VAL A 373 8.88 5.56 21.16
CA VAL A 373 7.95 4.53 20.66
C VAL A 373 8.35 3.11 21.09
N ARG A 374 9.65 2.85 21.29
CA ARG A 374 10.14 1.61 21.88
C ARG A 374 9.58 1.44 23.29
N GLY A 375 9.70 2.49 24.13
CA GLY A 375 9.14 2.50 25.49
C GLY A 375 7.63 2.25 25.49
N TYR A 376 6.88 2.87 24.57
CA TYR A 376 5.46 2.60 24.37
C TYR A 376 5.21 1.13 23.98
N GLY A 377 5.92 0.61 22.99
CA GLY A 377 5.79 -0.78 22.54
C GLY A 377 6.02 -1.79 23.67
N ILE A 378 7.06 -1.59 24.49
CA ILE A 378 7.35 -2.44 25.66
C ILE A 378 6.17 -2.42 26.65
N ARG A 379 5.65 -1.23 26.99
CA ARG A 379 4.49 -1.10 27.91
C ARG A 379 3.24 -1.80 27.37
N ARG A 380 3.04 -1.81 26.05
CA ARG A 380 1.90 -2.47 25.39
C ARG A 380 2.11 -3.95 25.10
N GLY A 381 3.30 -4.49 25.36
CA GLY A 381 3.64 -5.90 25.12
C GLY A 381 3.89 -6.24 23.65
N VAL A 382 4.21 -5.23 22.82
CA VAL A 382 4.66 -5.42 21.43
C VAL A 382 6.02 -6.09 21.45
N GLN A 383 6.17 -7.16 20.69
CA GLN A 383 7.41 -7.97 20.65
C GLN A 383 8.31 -7.58 19.47
N GLU A 384 7.71 -7.23 18.33
CA GLU A 384 8.43 -6.92 17.11
C GLU A 384 7.76 -5.73 16.39
N VAL A 385 8.59 -4.89 15.78
CA VAL A 385 8.16 -3.73 14.99
C VAL A 385 8.72 -3.84 13.58
N GLU A 386 7.85 -3.65 12.59
CA GLU A 386 8.25 -3.45 11.21
C GLU A 386 8.52 -1.96 10.94
N LEU A 387 9.62 -1.69 10.24
CA LEU A 387 9.96 -0.38 9.73
C LEU A 387 9.89 -0.46 8.19
N SER A 388 8.80 0.03 7.62
CA SER A 388 8.49 -0.12 6.20
C SER A 388 7.61 1.05 5.70
N TRP A 389 7.68 1.30 4.44
CA TRP A 389 8.69 0.84 3.51
C TRP A 389 9.85 1.85 3.42
N ILE A 390 11.04 1.34 3.24
CA ILE A 390 12.26 2.15 3.10
C ILE A 390 12.73 2.03 1.67
N LEU A 391 12.90 3.16 0.98
CA LEU A 391 13.50 3.18 -0.37
C LEU A 391 14.90 2.56 -0.35
N GLU A 392 15.22 1.74 -1.34
CA GLU A 392 16.51 1.03 -1.43
C GLU A 392 17.73 1.99 -1.42
N ASP A 393 17.55 3.19 -1.92
CA ASP A 393 18.57 4.25 -1.99
C ASP A 393 18.56 5.20 -0.78
N ASN A 394 17.65 5.04 0.18
CA ASN A 394 17.64 5.84 1.41
C ASN A 394 18.71 5.35 2.40
N MET A 395 19.98 5.54 2.04
CA MET A 395 21.12 5.10 2.84
C MET A 395 21.14 5.69 4.26
N PRO A 396 20.80 6.98 4.51
CA PRO A 396 20.76 7.50 5.88
C PRO A 396 19.82 6.70 6.79
N MET A 397 18.59 6.41 6.36
CA MET A 397 17.66 5.61 7.15
C MET A 397 18.14 4.17 7.30
N ARG A 398 18.60 3.52 6.22
CA ARG A 398 19.11 2.15 6.26
C ARG A 398 20.28 1.99 7.25
N ASN A 399 21.19 2.97 7.31
CA ASN A 399 22.31 2.99 8.26
C ASN A 399 21.81 3.07 9.71
N ILE A 400 20.81 3.92 10.00
CA ILE A 400 20.18 3.98 11.33
C ILE A 400 19.57 2.63 11.69
N LEU A 401 18.81 2.01 10.77
CA LEU A 401 18.16 0.71 11.00
C LEU A 401 19.19 -0.40 11.25
N THR A 402 20.25 -0.46 10.46
CA THR A 402 21.35 -1.41 10.67
C THR A 402 22.03 -1.20 12.02
N MET A 403 22.26 0.06 12.41
CA MET A 403 22.87 0.42 13.69
C MET A 403 22.05 -0.05 14.90
N VAL A 404 20.74 0.04 14.84
CA VAL A 404 19.85 -0.44 15.91
C VAL A 404 19.59 -1.96 15.85
N GLY A 405 20.16 -2.67 14.87
CA GLY A 405 20.05 -4.12 14.72
C GLY A 405 18.80 -4.58 13.97
N ALA A 406 18.15 -3.70 13.22
CA ALA A 406 17.02 -4.08 12.36
C ALA A 406 17.51 -4.88 11.15
N VAL A 407 16.76 -5.93 10.78
CA VAL A 407 17.09 -6.86 9.71
C VAL A 407 16.09 -6.71 8.57
N PRO A 408 16.54 -6.53 7.31
CA PRO A 408 15.63 -6.56 6.16
C PRO A 408 15.06 -7.99 6.04
N TYR A 409 13.74 -8.10 5.81
CA TYR A 409 13.10 -9.40 5.73
C TYR A 409 12.04 -9.52 4.62
N LYS A 410 11.60 -8.37 4.05
CA LYS A 410 10.73 -8.33 2.88
C LYS A 410 11.22 -7.29 1.90
N ARG A 411 10.98 -7.58 0.62
CA ARG A 411 11.23 -6.66 -0.49
C ARG A 411 9.99 -6.55 -1.34
N TYR A 412 9.63 -5.32 -1.63
CA TYR A 412 8.56 -4.98 -2.56
C TYR A 412 9.18 -4.26 -3.75
N ARG A 413 8.66 -4.51 -4.95
CA ARG A 413 9.18 -3.91 -6.18
C ARG A 413 8.10 -3.18 -6.94
N ILE A 414 8.42 -2.00 -7.40
CA ILE A 414 7.60 -1.26 -8.34
C ILE A 414 8.10 -1.55 -9.74
N TYR A 415 7.17 -1.87 -10.62
CA TYR A 415 7.42 -2.19 -12.02
C TYR A 415 6.92 -1.06 -12.91
N GLU A 416 7.53 -0.92 -14.09
CA GLU A 416 7.16 0.07 -15.09
C GLU A 416 7.27 -0.55 -16.48
N LYS A 417 6.42 -0.06 -17.42
CA LYS A 417 6.47 -0.38 -18.84
C LYS A 417 6.11 0.87 -19.64
N ALA A 418 6.82 1.12 -20.76
CA ALA A 418 6.45 2.17 -21.72
C ALA A 418 5.19 1.75 -22.50
N LEU A 419 4.26 2.68 -22.68
CA LEU A 419 3.05 2.52 -23.46
C LEU A 419 3.35 3.05 -24.88
N ARG A 420 3.65 2.13 -25.80
CA ARG A 420 3.91 2.45 -27.23
C ARG A 420 2.62 2.42 -28.06
#